data_0196e4f34f2f80b647d7270e8e7bb4b3
#
_entry.id   0196e4f34f2f80b647d7270e8e7bb4b3
#
_cell.length_a   1.000
_cell.length_b   1.000
_cell.length_c   1.000
_cell.angle_alpha   90.00
_cell.angle_beta   90.00
_cell.angle_gamma   90.00
#
_symmetry.space_group_name_H-M   'P 1'
#
loop_
_entity.id
_entity.type
_entity.pdbx_description
1 polymer ?
#
loop_
_entity_poly.entity_id
_entity_poly.type
_entity_poly.pdbx_seq_one_letter_code
_entity_poly.pdbx_strand_id
1 'polypeptide(L)'
;DVYKRQNAHINCHGGDPFVLGRDEAYIGVLIDDLVTKGVDEPYRMFTSRAEYRILLRQDNADIRLTPLGYKIGLISQKQYDHFTKKNTLVESLISFAREQSVKAAEINDYLKSVDSEPLSQGRKLYDILMRNNVTFDSLQNALPKLRKFIAANEITPEAIEEAEIQIKYKGYIEREKFIAEKLRRLENIRIPENFDFHSMNALTIEARQKLSRIRPETIGQASRIPGVSPAD
;
A
#
# COMPACT_ATOMS: atom_id res chain seq x y z
N ASP A 1 -19.74 -11.16 1.50
CA ASP A 1 -20.85 -11.37 0.53
C ASP A 1 -20.62 -10.66 -0.80
N VAL A 2 -20.22 -9.37 -0.84
CA VAL A 2 -19.98 -8.63 -2.10
C VAL A 2 -18.86 -9.30 -2.90
N TYR A 3 -17.72 -9.55 -2.29
CA TYR A 3 -16.56 -10.19 -2.90
C TYR A 3 -16.86 -11.58 -3.48
N LYS A 4 -17.69 -12.38 -2.78
CA LYS A 4 -18.19 -13.66 -3.28
C LYS A 4 -19.06 -13.49 -4.52
N ARG A 5 -19.98 -12.50 -4.54
CA ARG A 5 -20.84 -12.23 -5.70
C ARG A 5 -20.05 -11.76 -6.91
N GLN A 6 -19.01 -10.93 -6.71
CA GLN A 6 -18.11 -10.50 -7.77
C GLN A 6 -17.44 -11.69 -8.45
N ASN A 7 -16.85 -12.60 -7.65
CA ASN A 7 -16.22 -13.81 -8.18
C ASN A 7 -17.22 -14.76 -8.83
N ALA A 8 -18.43 -14.89 -8.29
CA ALA A 8 -19.49 -15.69 -8.91
C ALA A 8 -19.89 -15.11 -10.30
N HIS A 9 -20.04 -13.79 -10.39
CA HIS A 9 -20.32 -13.12 -11.67
C HIS A 9 -19.17 -13.35 -12.68
N ILE A 10 -17.94 -13.14 -12.29
CA ILE A 10 -16.75 -13.33 -13.13
C ILE A 10 -16.68 -14.78 -13.63
N ASN A 11 -16.90 -15.75 -12.74
CA ASN A 11 -16.89 -17.17 -13.09
C ASN A 11 -18.01 -17.54 -14.10
N CYS A 12 -19.22 -16.97 -13.94
CA CYS A 12 -20.31 -17.16 -14.90
C CYS A 12 -19.98 -16.64 -16.32
N HIS A 13 -19.04 -15.72 -16.43
CA HIS A 13 -18.58 -15.15 -17.71
C HIS A 13 -17.24 -15.74 -18.18
N GLY A 14 -16.76 -16.82 -17.55
CA GLY A 14 -15.53 -17.51 -17.91
C GLY A 14 -14.24 -16.73 -17.62
N GLY A 15 -14.32 -15.73 -16.73
CA GLY A 15 -13.14 -14.96 -16.31
C GLY A 15 -12.38 -15.60 -15.16
N ASP A 16 -11.12 -15.20 -14.98
CA ASP A 16 -10.28 -15.64 -13.89
C ASP A 16 -10.75 -15.08 -12.53
N PRO A 17 -10.58 -15.82 -11.44
CA PRO A 17 -10.96 -15.37 -10.11
C PRO A 17 -10.30 -14.03 -9.74
N PHE A 18 -11.10 -13.10 -9.23
CA PHE A 18 -10.64 -11.84 -8.68
C PHE A 18 -10.22 -12.05 -7.22
N VAL A 19 -8.92 -12.12 -6.97
CA VAL A 19 -8.34 -12.34 -5.65
C VAL A 19 -7.45 -11.16 -5.29
N LEU A 20 -7.71 -10.56 -4.13
CA LEU A 20 -6.91 -9.47 -3.58
C LEU A 20 -5.92 -10.01 -2.55
N GLY A 21 -4.65 -9.62 -2.71
CA GLY A 21 -3.58 -9.97 -1.78
C GLY A 21 -3.70 -9.28 -0.42
N ARG A 22 -2.94 -9.78 0.55
CA ARG A 22 -2.85 -9.21 1.91
C ARG A 22 -2.24 -7.80 1.92
N ASP A 23 -1.43 -7.47 0.93
CA ASP A 23 -0.81 -6.16 0.71
C ASP A 23 -1.66 -5.22 -0.16
N GLU A 24 -2.76 -5.72 -0.73
CA GLU A 24 -3.65 -4.95 -1.59
C GLU A 24 -4.92 -4.47 -0.89
N ALA A 25 -5.51 -5.28 -0.01
CA ALA A 25 -6.73 -4.91 0.70
C ALA A 25 -6.93 -5.68 2.00
N TYR A 26 -7.65 -5.06 2.95
CA TYR A 26 -8.06 -5.73 4.20
C TYR A 26 -8.95 -6.95 3.96
N ILE A 27 -9.74 -6.97 2.88
CA ILE A 27 -10.51 -8.17 2.52
C ILE A 27 -9.58 -9.33 2.14
N GLY A 28 -8.42 -9.06 1.53
CA GLY A 28 -7.40 -10.06 1.26
C GLY A 28 -6.85 -10.66 2.55
N VAL A 29 -6.52 -9.82 3.55
CA VAL A 29 -6.09 -10.28 4.88
C VAL A 29 -7.17 -11.14 5.54
N LEU A 30 -8.45 -10.69 5.51
CA LEU A 30 -9.58 -11.42 6.08
C LEU A 30 -9.72 -12.82 5.47
N ILE A 31 -9.76 -12.92 4.16
CA ILE A 31 -9.98 -14.19 3.46
C ILE A 31 -8.81 -15.14 3.68
N ASP A 32 -7.59 -14.64 3.56
CA ASP A 32 -6.39 -15.45 3.79
C ASP A 32 -6.34 -15.98 5.24
N ASP A 33 -6.63 -15.16 6.25
CA ASP A 33 -6.71 -15.62 7.64
C ASP A 33 -7.76 -16.72 7.83
N LEU A 34 -8.94 -16.57 7.20
CA LEU A 34 -10.01 -17.55 7.31
C LEU A 34 -9.66 -18.91 6.71
N VAL A 35 -8.94 -18.92 5.59
CA VAL A 35 -8.59 -20.17 4.89
C VAL A 35 -7.31 -20.82 5.41
N THR A 36 -6.39 -20.05 5.98
CA THR A 36 -5.09 -20.58 6.46
C THR A 36 -5.05 -20.87 7.95
N LYS A 37 -5.65 -20.00 8.77
CA LYS A 37 -5.62 -20.13 10.24
C LYS A 37 -6.84 -20.86 10.79
N GLY A 38 -7.97 -20.85 10.04
CA GLY A 38 -9.26 -21.24 10.57
C GLY A 38 -9.75 -20.28 11.65
N VAL A 39 -10.97 -20.48 12.13
CA VAL A 39 -11.54 -19.68 13.22
C VAL A 39 -12.45 -20.56 14.07
N ASP A 40 -12.20 -20.59 15.36
CA ASP A 40 -13.08 -21.25 16.36
C ASP A 40 -14.12 -20.26 16.90
N GLU A 41 -13.90 -18.96 16.71
CA GLU A 41 -14.76 -17.85 17.12
C GLU A 41 -15.10 -16.93 15.94
N PRO A 42 -16.16 -16.10 16.03
CA PRO A 42 -16.46 -15.12 14.99
C PRO A 42 -15.27 -14.23 14.70
N TYR A 43 -14.80 -14.21 13.44
CA TYR A 43 -13.63 -13.45 13.04
C TYR A 43 -13.90 -11.95 13.12
N ARG A 44 -13.04 -11.23 13.84
CA ARG A 44 -13.01 -9.77 13.85
C ARG A 44 -11.72 -9.26 13.23
N MET A 45 -11.88 -8.39 12.23
CA MET A 45 -10.75 -7.72 11.58
C MET A 45 -10.17 -6.65 12.49
N PHE A 46 -8.96 -6.89 12.98
CA PHE A 46 -8.14 -5.88 13.68
C PHE A 46 -7.01 -5.43 12.75
N THR A 47 -6.65 -4.15 12.83
CA THR A 47 -5.52 -3.61 12.07
C THR A 47 -4.21 -4.31 12.41
N SER A 48 -4.07 -4.87 13.63
CA SER A 48 -2.92 -5.67 14.06
C SER A 48 -2.74 -6.97 13.27
N ARG A 49 -3.77 -7.44 12.56
CA ARG A 49 -3.70 -8.63 11.70
C ARG A 49 -3.10 -8.35 10.33
N ALA A 50 -3.03 -7.07 9.94
CA ALA A 50 -2.43 -6.64 8.68
C ALA A 50 -0.95 -6.34 8.88
N GLU A 51 -0.09 -7.04 8.18
CA GLU A 51 1.36 -6.85 8.20
C GLU A 51 1.76 -5.56 7.48
N TYR A 52 1.08 -5.24 6.38
CA TYR A 52 1.41 -4.13 5.48
C TYR A 52 0.55 -2.89 5.73
N ARG A 53 0.48 -2.42 6.99
CA ARG A 53 -0.40 -1.29 7.36
C ARG A 53 -0.05 0.02 6.65
N ILE A 54 1.21 0.24 6.32
CA ILE A 54 1.66 1.44 5.58
C ILE A 54 1.22 1.38 4.12
N LEU A 55 1.07 0.18 3.55
CA LEU A 55 0.50 0.01 2.22
C LEU A 55 -1.03 0.08 2.23
N LEU A 56 -1.69 -0.38 3.31
CA LEU A 56 -3.15 -0.47 3.44
C LEU A 56 -3.77 0.75 4.13
N ARG A 57 -3.25 1.94 3.87
CA ARG A 57 -3.80 3.18 4.44
C ARG A 57 -5.15 3.52 3.81
N GLN A 58 -5.94 4.33 4.52
CA GLN A 58 -7.24 4.81 4.03
C GLN A 58 -7.05 5.81 2.88
N ASP A 59 -6.09 6.73 3.00
CA ASP A 59 -5.80 7.78 2.03
C ASP A 59 -5.43 7.24 0.65
N ASN A 60 -4.76 6.08 0.55
CA ASN A 60 -4.34 5.47 -0.72
C ASN A 60 -5.26 4.36 -1.23
N ALA A 61 -6.44 4.18 -0.63
CA ALA A 61 -7.34 3.09 -1.01
C ALA A 61 -7.80 3.20 -2.47
N ASP A 62 -8.01 4.41 -2.97
CA ASP A 62 -8.38 4.67 -4.36
C ASP A 62 -7.24 4.29 -5.32
N ILE A 63 -5.98 4.60 -4.99
CA ILE A 63 -4.80 4.24 -5.80
C ILE A 63 -4.69 2.72 -5.97
N ARG A 64 -4.98 1.96 -4.90
CA ARG A 64 -4.89 0.49 -4.90
C ARG A 64 -6.07 -0.19 -5.57
N LEU A 65 -7.28 0.30 -5.35
CA LEU A 65 -8.51 -0.43 -5.65
C LEU A 65 -9.31 0.13 -6.82
N THR A 66 -9.24 1.44 -7.13
CA THR A 66 -10.02 2.03 -8.23
C THR A 66 -9.66 1.44 -9.60
N PRO A 67 -8.37 1.24 -9.97
CA PRO A 67 -8.03 0.60 -11.24
C PRO A 67 -8.55 -0.84 -11.34
N LEU A 68 -8.49 -1.59 -10.25
CA LEU A 68 -8.99 -2.97 -10.19
C LEU A 68 -10.51 -3.00 -10.30
N GLY A 69 -11.20 -2.11 -9.55
CA GLY A 69 -12.65 -1.96 -9.61
C GLY A 69 -13.16 -1.56 -10.99
N TYR A 70 -12.44 -0.68 -11.68
CA TYR A 70 -12.75 -0.30 -13.06
C TYR A 70 -12.60 -1.47 -14.02
N LYS A 71 -11.50 -2.24 -13.93
CA LYS A 71 -11.24 -3.42 -14.75
C LYS A 71 -12.35 -4.47 -14.68
N ILE A 72 -12.97 -4.66 -13.51
CA ILE A 72 -14.06 -5.61 -13.29
C ILE A 72 -15.46 -4.99 -13.40
N GLY A 73 -15.56 -3.74 -13.88
CA GLY A 73 -16.84 -3.08 -14.16
C GLY A 73 -17.60 -2.53 -12.94
N LEU A 74 -16.96 -2.43 -11.76
CA LEU A 74 -17.58 -1.88 -10.55
C LEU A 74 -17.49 -0.36 -10.46
N ILE A 75 -16.51 0.23 -11.13
CA ILE A 75 -16.23 1.67 -11.12
C ILE A 75 -16.63 2.22 -12.50
N SER A 76 -17.47 3.24 -12.51
CA SER A 76 -17.88 3.93 -13.75
C SER A 76 -16.72 4.72 -14.37
N GLN A 77 -16.82 4.99 -15.68
CA GLN A 77 -15.84 5.84 -16.39
C GLN A 77 -15.66 7.20 -15.68
N LYS A 78 -16.75 7.84 -15.29
CA LYS A 78 -16.72 9.15 -14.58
C LYS A 78 -15.91 9.09 -13.27
N GLN A 79 -16.07 8.02 -12.50
CA GLN A 79 -15.31 7.82 -11.25
C GLN A 79 -13.83 7.55 -11.54
N TYR A 80 -13.55 6.76 -12.57
CA TYR A 80 -12.18 6.49 -12.99
C TYR A 80 -11.47 7.75 -13.51
N ASP A 81 -12.16 8.59 -14.29
CA ASP A 81 -11.62 9.87 -14.77
C ASP A 81 -11.31 10.83 -13.61
N HIS A 82 -12.20 10.88 -12.62
CA HIS A 82 -11.96 11.68 -11.40
C HIS A 82 -10.71 11.21 -10.64
N PHE A 83 -10.57 9.90 -10.45
CA PHE A 83 -9.39 9.30 -9.85
C PHE A 83 -8.12 9.63 -10.65
N THR A 84 -8.16 9.46 -11.96
CA THR A 84 -7.02 9.73 -12.85
C THR A 84 -6.60 11.19 -12.78
N LYS A 85 -7.58 12.12 -12.80
CA LYS A 85 -7.29 13.56 -12.65
C LYS A 85 -6.60 13.84 -11.32
N LYS A 86 -7.14 13.33 -10.20
CA LYS A 86 -6.53 13.49 -8.87
C LYS A 86 -5.09 12.98 -8.87
N ASN A 87 -4.86 11.77 -9.35
CA ASN A 87 -3.52 11.16 -9.36
C ASN A 87 -2.52 11.96 -10.20
N THR A 88 -2.94 12.47 -11.37
CA THR A 88 -2.11 13.34 -12.22
C THR A 88 -1.72 14.62 -11.46
N LEU A 89 -2.64 15.21 -10.70
CA LEU A 89 -2.32 16.41 -9.88
C LEU A 89 -1.29 16.10 -8.79
N VAL A 90 -1.43 14.96 -8.11
CA VAL A 90 -0.47 14.48 -7.11
C VAL A 90 0.93 14.32 -7.73
N GLU A 91 1.03 13.61 -8.85
CA GLU A 91 2.29 13.37 -9.53
C GLU A 91 2.93 14.67 -10.02
N SER A 92 2.14 15.61 -10.55
CA SER A 92 2.63 16.91 -11.01
C SER A 92 3.22 17.74 -9.86
N LEU A 93 2.57 17.72 -8.69
CA LEU A 93 3.04 18.43 -7.49
C LEU A 93 4.34 17.80 -6.94
N ILE A 94 4.43 16.48 -6.92
CA ILE A 94 5.64 15.76 -6.50
C ILE A 94 6.81 16.05 -7.48
N SER A 95 6.55 16.05 -8.79
CA SER A 95 7.56 16.39 -9.81
C SER A 95 8.04 17.82 -9.64
N PHE A 96 7.12 18.78 -9.48
CA PHE A 96 7.47 20.17 -9.18
C PHE A 96 8.38 20.27 -7.94
N ALA A 97 8.03 19.57 -6.85
CA ALA A 97 8.86 19.57 -5.65
C ALA A 97 10.29 19.01 -5.88
N ARG A 98 10.43 18.01 -6.73
CA ARG A 98 11.74 17.42 -7.09
C ARG A 98 12.57 18.35 -7.98
N GLU A 99 11.93 19.10 -8.85
CA GLU A 99 12.62 20.00 -9.80
C GLU A 99 12.97 21.35 -9.17
N GLN A 100 12.07 21.88 -8.33
CA GLN A 100 12.21 23.19 -7.71
C GLN A 100 13.34 23.19 -6.67
N SER A 101 14.35 24.04 -6.88
CA SER A 101 15.37 24.35 -5.88
C SER A 101 14.98 25.60 -5.10
N VAL A 102 15.21 25.59 -3.79
CA VAL A 102 14.91 26.68 -2.86
C VAL A 102 16.21 27.14 -2.21
N LYS A 103 16.48 28.46 -2.21
CA LYS A 103 17.65 29.04 -1.57
C LYS A 103 17.43 29.19 -0.06
N ALA A 104 18.49 29.10 0.71
CA ALA A 104 18.45 29.27 2.17
C ALA A 104 17.79 30.61 2.58
N ALA A 105 18.11 31.71 1.90
CA ALA A 105 17.54 33.02 2.18
C ALA A 105 16.03 33.12 1.91
N GLU A 106 15.46 32.26 1.05
CA GLU A 106 14.03 32.28 0.71
C GLU A 106 13.17 31.59 1.77
N ILE A 107 13.76 30.70 2.60
CA ILE A 107 12.97 29.77 3.43
C ILE A 107 13.41 29.71 4.89
N ASN A 108 14.60 30.19 5.27
CA ASN A 108 15.14 30.02 6.61
C ASN A 108 14.28 30.66 7.71
N ASP A 109 13.66 31.81 7.43
CA ASP A 109 12.77 32.43 8.40
C ASP A 109 11.49 31.60 8.64
N TYR A 110 10.95 31.00 7.59
CA TYR A 110 9.87 30.04 7.70
C TYR A 110 10.31 28.79 8.47
N LEU A 111 11.47 28.19 8.14
CA LEU A 111 11.96 27.00 8.83
C LEU A 111 12.12 27.22 10.32
N LYS A 112 12.65 28.38 10.74
CA LYS A 112 12.72 28.78 12.16
C LYS A 112 11.32 28.89 12.80
N SER A 113 10.35 29.41 12.07
CA SER A 113 8.97 29.57 12.59
C SER A 113 8.24 28.25 12.86
N VAL A 114 8.66 27.16 12.18
CA VAL A 114 8.11 25.80 12.35
C VAL A 114 9.05 24.87 13.12
N ASP A 115 10.00 25.43 13.85
CA ASP A 115 10.99 24.69 14.64
C ASP A 115 11.76 23.63 13.82
N SER A 116 12.19 24.03 12.63
CA SER A 116 12.97 23.20 11.70
C SER A 116 14.36 23.84 11.47
N GLU A 117 15.39 23.01 11.34
CA GLU A 117 16.76 23.49 11.14
C GLU A 117 16.89 24.36 9.87
N PRO A 118 17.53 25.54 9.96
CA PRO A 118 17.83 26.38 8.80
C PRO A 118 18.71 25.66 7.79
N LEU A 119 18.57 26.02 6.53
CA LEU A 119 19.42 25.53 5.46
C LEU A 119 20.73 26.31 5.43
N SER A 120 21.87 25.62 5.30
CA SER A 120 23.18 26.22 5.02
C SER A 120 23.38 26.54 3.52
N GLN A 121 22.72 25.79 2.66
CA GLN A 121 22.77 25.93 1.19
C GLN A 121 21.42 25.61 0.55
N GLY A 122 21.25 25.95 -0.73
CA GLY A 122 20.03 25.61 -1.47
C GLY A 122 19.77 24.10 -1.51
N ARG A 123 18.49 23.74 -1.39
CA ARG A 123 18.03 22.35 -1.42
C ARG A 123 16.81 22.23 -2.34
N LYS A 124 16.51 21.00 -2.76
CA LYS A 124 15.27 20.69 -3.46
C LYS A 124 14.09 20.85 -2.50
N LEU A 125 12.97 21.36 -3.01
CA LEU A 125 11.73 21.50 -2.24
C LEU A 125 11.28 20.14 -1.68
N TYR A 126 11.47 19.08 -2.45
CA TYR A 126 11.21 17.71 -2.05
C TYR A 126 11.91 17.33 -0.73
N ASP A 127 13.22 17.63 -0.61
CA ASP A 127 14.02 17.30 0.58
C ASP A 127 13.58 18.11 1.81
N ILE A 128 13.06 19.32 1.58
CA ILE A 128 12.53 20.18 2.64
C ILE A 128 11.18 19.63 3.14
N LEU A 129 10.31 19.15 2.24
CA LEU A 129 9.02 18.55 2.55
C LEU A 129 9.12 17.20 3.27
N MET A 130 10.26 16.51 3.19
CA MET A 130 10.50 15.30 3.99
C MET A 130 10.60 15.57 5.49
N ARG A 131 10.75 16.84 5.92
CA ARG A 131 10.82 17.22 7.34
C ARG A 131 9.41 17.21 7.96
N ASN A 132 9.30 16.67 9.19
CA ASN A 132 7.99 16.46 9.84
C ASN A 132 7.16 17.74 10.00
N ASN A 133 7.81 18.86 10.37
CA ASN A 133 7.14 20.13 10.68
C ASN A 133 6.84 20.98 9.45
N VAL A 134 7.20 20.54 8.26
CA VAL A 134 7.05 21.28 7.01
C VAL A 134 5.89 20.71 6.21
N THR A 135 4.93 21.55 5.82
CA THR A 135 3.76 21.16 5.01
C THR A 135 3.67 21.99 3.76
N PHE A 136 3.00 21.49 2.72
CA PHE A 136 2.73 22.26 1.52
C PHE A 136 1.94 23.53 1.84
N ASP A 137 0.93 23.43 2.70
CA ASP A 137 0.06 24.57 3.05
C ASP A 137 0.84 25.71 3.72
N SER A 138 1.70 25.38 4.67
CA SER A 138 2.52 26.40 5.32
C SER A 138 3.61 26.98 4.38
N LEU A 139 4.16 26.16 3.50
CA LEU A 139 5.15 26.59 2.51
C LEU A 139 4.60 27.52 1.42
N GLN A 140 3.32 27.43 1.06
CA GLN A 140 2.71 28.33 0.08
C GLN A 140 2.85 29.80 0.47
N ASN A 141 2.86 30.10 1.78
CA ASN A 141 3.02 31.46 2.29
C ASN A 141 4.47 31.98 2.16
N ALA A 142 5.43 31.09 2.30
CA ALA A 142 6.86 31.42 2.21
C ALA A 142 7.39 31.39 0.77
N LEU A 143 6.80 30.57 -0.10
CA LEU A 143 7.27 30.33 -1.46
C LEU A 143 6.24 30.74 -2.52
N PRO A 144 6.31 31.96 -3.07
CA PRO A 144 5.36 32.44 -4.10
C PRO A 144 5.33 31.56 -5.36
N LYS A 145 6.42 30.89 -5.71
CA LYS A 145 6.48 29.97 -6.86
C LYS A 145 5.60 28.74 -6.63
N LEU A 146 5.60 28.18 -5.41
CA LEU A 146 4.74 27.05 -5.05
C LEU A 146 3.27 27.46 -5.11
N ARG A 147 2.90 28.57 -4.50
CA ARG A 147 1.54 29.10 -4.54
C ARG A 147 1.03 29.32 -5.96
N LYS A 148 1.87 29.92 -6.84
CA LYS A 148 1.52 30.11 -8.26
C LYS A 148 1.33 28.77 -8.98
N PHE A 149 2.18 27.79 -8.72
CA PHE A 149 2.07 26.46 -9.33
C PHE A 149 0.76 25.77 -8.91
N ILE A 150 0.43 25.77 -7.62
CA ILE A 150 -0.80 25.18 -7.09
C ILE A 150 -2.03 25.85 -7.72
N ALA A 151 -2.06 27.20 -7.76
CA ALA A 151 -3.19 27.94 -8.33
C ALA A 151 -3.33 27.73 -9.85
N ALA A 152 -2.21 27.76 -10.60
CA ALA A 152 -2.24 27.62 -12.05
C ALA A 152 -2.65 26.20 -12.53
N ASN A 153 -2.39 25.18 -11.73
CA ASN A 153 -2.75 23.79 -12.05
C ASN A 153 -4.02 23.33 -11.31
N GLU A 154 -4.72 24.21 -10.61
CA GLU A 154 -5.94 23.90 -9.84
C GLU A 154 -5.74 22.70 -8.91
N ILE A 155 -4.57 22.60 -8.25
CA ILE A 155 -4.25 21.50 -7.36
C ILE A 155 -5.21 21.49 -6.17
N THR A 156 -5.93 20.39 -6.01
CA THR A 156 -6.95 20.25 -4.94
C THR A 156 -6.30 19.99 -3.57
N PRO A 157 -6.97 20.35 -2.46
CA PRO A 157 -6.48 20.05 -1.11
C PRO A 157 -6.20 18.57 -0.89
N GLU A 158 -7.05 17.69 -1.43
CA GLU A 158 -6.85 16.22 -1.38
C GLU A 158 -5.56 15.78 -2.10
N ALA A 159 -5.25 16.41 -3.25
CA ALA A 159 -4.02 16.09 -3.97
C ALA A 159 -2.77 16.62 -3.24
N ILE A 160 -2.89 17.75 -2.53
CA ILE A 160 -1.82 18.30 -1.68
C ILE A 160 -1.53 17.34 -0.52
N GLU A 161 -2.56 16.92 0.20
CA GLU A 161 -2.45 15.99 1.33
C GLU A 161 -1.81 14.65 0.89
N GLU A 162 -2.31 14.06 -0.19
CA GLU A 162 -1.78 12.80 -0.72
C GLU A 162 -0.30 12.94 -1.17
N ALA A 163 0.05 14.04 -1.85
CA ALA A 163 1.44 14.31 -2.25
C ALA A 163 2.37 14.45 -1.03
N GLU A 164 1.91 15.13 0.01
CA GLU A 164 2.67 15.29 1.26
C GLU A 164 2.91 13.95 1.96
N ILE A 165 1.87 13.12 2.07
CA ILE A 165 1.97 11.77 2.64
C ILE A 165 2.95 10.93 1.83
N GLN A 166 2.85 10.92 0.51
CA GLN A 166 3.76 10.15 -0.35
C GLN A 166 5.21 10.58 -0.21
N ILE A 167 5.48 11.88 -0.07
CA ILE A 167 6.83 12.42 0.14
C ILE A 167 7.38 11.99 1.51
N LYS A 168 6.62 12.22 2.58
CA LYS A 168 7.07 11.97 3.96
C LYS A 168 7.24 10.48 4.27
N TYR A 169 6.34 9.65 3.76
CA TYR A 169 6.35 8.21 4.02
C TYR A 169 7.09 7.38 2.96
N LYS A 170 7.72 8.02 1.97
CA LYS A 170 8.39 7.33 0.84
C LYS A 170 9.26 6.16 1.29
N GLY A 171 10.18 6.40 2.23
CA GLY A 171 11.13 5.37 2.67
C GLY A 171 10.45 4.17 3.32
N TYR A 172 9.40 4.41 4.09
CA TYR A 172 8.60 3.34 4.71
C TYR A 172 7.79 2.58 3.67
N ILE A 173 7.17 3.28 2.73
CA ILE A 173 6.39 2.68 1.64
C ILE A 173 7.29 1.79 0.76
N GLU A 174 8.46 2.27 0.37
CA GLU A 174 9.42 1.51 -0.45
C GLU A 174 9.90 0.25 0.29
N ARG A 175 10.18 0.37 1.58
CA ARG A 175 10.59 -0.78 2.41
C ARG A 175 9.48 -1.83 2.51
N GLU A 176 8.25 -1.43 2.79
CA GLU A 176 7.12 -2.38 2.86
C GLU A 176 6.81 -3.01 1.51
N LYS A 177 6.86 -2.25 0.41
CA LYS A 177 6.72 -2.80 -0.95
C LYS A 177 7.77 -3.86 -1.24
N PHE A 178 9.02 -3.61 -0.89
CA PHE A 178 10.09 -4.59 -1.07
C PHE A 178 9.84 -5.89 -0.29
N ILE A 179 9.36 -5.78 0.96
CA ILE A 179 9.00 -6.94 1.79
C ILE A 179 7.81 -7.69 1.18
N ALA A 180 6.77 -6.96 0.75
CA ALA A 180 5.59 -7.53 0.10
C ALA A 180 5.95 -8.28 -1.19
N GLU A 181 6.78 -7.68 -2.05
CA GLU A 181 7.26 -8.33 -3.27
C GLU A 181 8.06 -9.61 -3.00
N LYS A 182 8.90 -9.61 -1.97
CA LYS A 182 9.63 -10.80 -1.56
C LYS A 182 8.69 -11.92 -1.14
N LEU A 183 7.65 -11.60 -0.37
CA LEU A 183 6.66 -12.58 0.07
C LEU A 183 5.73 -13.02 -1.07
N ARG A 184 5.37 -12.14 -2.00
CA ARG A 184 4.62 -12.53 -3.21
C ARG A 184 5.33 -13.61 -4.04
N ARG A 185 6.66 -13.63 -4.05
CA ARG A 185 7.39 -14.71 -4.73
C ARG A 185 7.09 -16.07 -4.12
N LEU A 186 6.90 -16.14 -2.81
CA LEU A 186 6.51 -17.38 -2.12
C LEU A 186 5.05 -17.77 -2.43
N GLU A 187 4.16 -16.79 -2.68
CA GLU A 187 2.79 -17.05 -3.13
C GLU A 187 2.72 -17.64 -4.54
N ASN A 188 3.73 -17.40 -5.37
CA ASN A 188 3.79 -17.97 -6.71
C ASN A 188 4.36 -19.39 -6.74
N ILE A 189 4.92 -19.89 -5.62
CA ILE A 189 5.43 -21.25 -5.50
C ILE A 189 4.29 -22.14 -5.03
N ARG A 190 3.70 -22.89 -5.97
CA ARG A 190 2.60 -23.81 -5.67
C ARG A 190 3.11 -25.09 -5.03
N ILE A 191 2.38 -25.59 -4.07
CA ILE A 191 2.56 -26.88 -3.46
C ILE A 191 1.63 -27.86 -4.20
N PRO A 192 2.14 -29.00 -4.73
CA PRO A 192 1.28 -29.98 -5.40
C PRO A 192 0.18 -30.49 -4.45
N GLU A 193 -1.04 -30.70 -4.97
CA GLU A 193 -2.19 -31.16 -4.15
C GLU A 193 -1.91 -32.49 -3.42
N ASN A 194 -1.12 -33.38 -4.06
CA ASN A 194 -0.77 -34.68 -3.52
C ASN A 194 0.53 -34.67 -2.70
N PHE A 195 1.02 -33.50 -2.28
CA PHE A 195 2.27 -33.39 -1.54
C PHE A 195 2.13 -34.05 -0.16
N ASP A 196 3.07 -34.98 0.15
CA ASP A 196 3.09 -35.69 1.43
C ASP A 196 4.01 -35.00 2.44
N PHE A 197 3.42 -34.16 3.28
CA PHE A 197 4.15 -33.47 4.35
C PHE A 197 4.66 -34.42 5.45
N HIS A 198 4.05 -35.61 5.61
CA HIS A 198 4.47 -36.57 6.64
C HIS A 198 5.82 -37.20 6.32
N SER A 199 6.15 -37.35 5.05
CA SER A 199 7.43 -37.92 4.61
C SER A 199 8.62 -36.95 4.79
N MET A 200 8.38 -35.66 5.04
CA MET A 200 9.44 -34.67 5.18
C MET A 200 10.04 -34.65 6.58
N ASN A 201 11.16 -35.33 6.77
CA ASN A 201 11.86 -35.37 8.06
C ASN A 201 12.50 -34.02 8.48
N ALA A 202 12.67 -33.09 7.55
CA ALA A 202 13.21 -31.77 7.83
C ALA A 202 12.20 -30.86 8.55
N LEU A 203 10.89 -31.13 8.39
CA LEU A 203 9.83 -30.39 9.07
C LEU A 203 9.67 -30.87 10.53
N THR A 204 9.34 -29.92 11.41
CA THR A 204 8.94 -30.26 12.79
C THR A 204 7.65 -31.11 12.78
N ILE A 205 7.43 -31.89 13.85
CA ILE A 205 6.22 -32.72 13.99
C ILE A 205 4.96 -31.83 13.93
N GLU A 206 4.99 -30.67 14.59
CA GLU A 206 3.89 -29.72 14.60
C GLU A 206 3.61 -29.17 13.21
N ALA A 207 4.65 -28.75 12.49
CA ALA A 207 4.51 -28.24 11.12
C ALA A 207 3.92 -29.31 10.19
N ARG A 208 4.41 -30.54 10.25
CA ARG A 208 3.87 -31.66 9.45
C ARG A 208 2.38 -31.89 9.68
N GLN A 209 1.94 -31.93 10.94
CA GLN A 209 0.55 -32.13 11.30
C GLN A 209 -0.35 -31.00 10.79
N LYS A 210 0.10 -29.74 10.96
CA LYS A 210 -0.67 -28.57 10.55
C LYS A 210 -0.73 -28.43 9.03
N LEU A 211 0.40 -28.60 8.34
CA LEU A 211 0.45 -28.55 6.87
C LEU A 211 -0.39 -29.67 6.24
N SER A 212 -0.36 -30.88 6.80
CA SER A 212 -1.17 -32.00 6.33
C SER A 212 -2.68 -31.76 6.52
N ARG A 213 -3.08 -31.06 7.60
CA ARG A 213 -4.47 -30.73 7.90
C ARG A 213 -4.99 -29.58 7.04
N ILE A 214 -4.22 -28.53 6.91
CA ILE A 214 -4.65 -27.27 6.24
C ILE A 214 -4.47 -27.37 4.73
N ARG A 215 -3.48 -28.12 4.24
CA ARG A 215 -3.18 -28.29 2.83
C ARG A 215 -3.05 -26.96 2.08
N PRO A 216 -2.06 -26.12 2.45
CA PRO A 216 -1.86 -24.85 1.78
C PRO A 216 -1.50 -25.05 0.30
N GLU A 217 -2.02 -24.17 -0.56
CA GLU A 217 -1.76 -24.22 -2.01
C GLU A 217 -0.40 -23.64 -2.40
N THR A 218 0.18 -22.79 -1.54
CA THR A 218 1.44 -22.08 -1.81
C THR A 218 2.37 -22.10 -0.61
N ILE A 219 3.67 -21.90 -0.87
CA ILE A 219 4.68 -21.73 0.19
C ILE A 219 4.37 -20.49 1.04
N GLY A 220 3.85 -19.40 0.43
CA GLY A 220 3.44 -18.22 1.15
C GLY A 220 2.31 -18.51 2.16
N GLN A 221 1.29 -19.27 1.77
CA GLN A 221 0.24 -19.71 2.70
C GLN A 221 0.82 -20.60 3.81
N ALA A 222 1.68 -21.56 3.46
CA ALA A 222 2.33 -22.46 4.42
C ALA A 222 3.08 -21.68 5.51
N SER A 223 3.83 -20.65 5.14
CA SER A 223 4.64 -19.82 6.06
C SER A 223 3.80 -19.00 7.06
N ARG A 224 2.50 -18.80 6.82
CA ARG A 224 1.60 -18.06 7.70
C ARG A 224 0.81 -18.95 8.66
N ILE A 225 0.92 -20.26 8.54
CA ILE A 225 0.23 -21.19 9.44
C ILE A 225 0.89 -21.15 10.82
N PRO A 226 0.13 -20.86 11.89
CA PRO A 226 0.69 -20.84 13.24
C PRO A 226 1.33 -22.16 13.63
N GLY A 227 2.63 -22.14 14.00
CA GLY A 227 3.42 -23.34 14.32
C GLY A 227 4.21 -23.91 13.15
N VAL A 228 4.18 -23.25 12.00
CA VAL A 228 5.16 -23.44 10.92
C VAL A 228 6.17 -22.31 11.05
N SER A 229 7.45 -22.66 11.21
CA SER A 229 8.53 -21.68 11.37
C SER A 229 9.23 -21.39 10.02
N PRO A 230 9.96 -20.29 9.90
CA PRO A 230 10.77 -20.03 8.70
C PRO A 230 11.87 -21.08 8.44
N ALA A 231 12.18 -21.94 9.42
CA ALA A 231 13.15 -23.02 9.31
C ALA A 231 12.52 -24.33 8.78
N ASP A 232 11.20 -24.47 8.89
CA ASP A 232 10.43 -25.56 8.29
C ASP A 232 10.29 -25.37 6.78
#